data_8c28683d130f439a114e3be6c879af8d
#
_entry.id   8c28683d130f439a114e3be6c879af8d
#
_cell.length_a   1.000
_cell.length_b   1.000
_cell.length_c   1.000
_cell.angle_alpha   90.00
_cell.angle_beta   90.00
_cell.angle_gamma   90.00
#
_symmetry.space_group_name_H-M   'P 1'
#
loop_
_entity.id
_entity.type
_entity.pdbx_description
1 polymer ?
#
loop_
_entity_poly.entity_id
_entity_poly.type
_entity_poly.pdbx_seq_one_letter_code
_entity_poly.pdbx_strand_id
1 'polypeptide(L)'
;GELAWPMRETVDYLRREMTSPEGGFYASQDADADGVEGAFHVWTPKQIGSLLGDRARAFCSAYGVDERGNFEAGTTHLIDSRRGPREQFAQERAKLRAVREQRIAPALDRKRVAAWNGYTVSGLVRAAESLGDPSILVDATTAMDFVLDEMVDQSGRLHRVFNQGRASVPAFLDDHAAQLDACLDLYRAGAGERFLT
;
A
#
# COMPACT_ATOMS: atom_id res chain seq x y z
N GLY A 1 5.54 16.72 -9.85
CA GLY A 1 4.28 17.36 -9.42
C GLY A 1 4.02 17.11 -7.94
N GLU A 2 3.11 17.87 -7.31
CA GLU A 2 2.78 17.77 -5.89
C GLU A 2 2.32 16.37 -5.44
N LEU A 3 1.77 15.58 -6.35
CA LEU A 3 1.28 14.23 -6.07
C LEU A 3 2.31 13.12 -6.34
N ALA A 4 3.51 13.44 -6.80
CA ALA A 4 4.50 12.41 -7.11
C ALA A 4 5.00 11.66 -5.85
N TRP A 5 5.17 12.37 -4.74
CA TRP A 5 5.65 11.73 -3.51
C TRP A 5 4.61 10.78 -2.87
N PRO A 6 3.28 11.11 -2.81
CA PRO A 6 2.32 10.14 -2.30
C PRO A 6 2.24 8.87 -3.15
N MET A 7 2.30 9.00 -4.48
CA MET A 7 2.34 7.84 -5.38
C MET A 7 3.55 6.94 -5.08
N ARG A 8 4.76 7.52 -4.97
CA ARG A 8 5.97 6.75 -4.64
C ARG A 8 5.85 6.06 -3.28
N GLU A 9 5.47 6.79 -2.24
CA GLU A 9 5.34 6.22 -0.89
C GLU A 9 4.24 5.14 -0.82
N THR A 10 3.18 5.25 -1.63
CA THR A 10 2.14 4.21 -1.75
C THR A 10 2.68 2.96 -2.44
N VAL A 11 3.39 3.12 -3.56
CA VAL A 11 4.04 1.98 -4.24
C VAL A 11 5.04 1.28 -3.32
N ASP A 12 5.87 2.04 -2.61
CA ASP A 12 6.83 1.50 -1.65
C ASP A 12 6.13 0.75 -0.49
N TYR A 13 4.99 1.25 -0.03
CA TYR A 13 4.17 0.56 0.97
C TYR A 13 3.60 -0.75 0.43
N LEU A 14 3.02 -0.75 -0.77
CA LEU A 14 2.50 -1.96 -1.39
C LEU A 14 3.59 -3.02 -1.55
N ARG A 15 4.75 -2.65 -2.07
CA ARG A 15 5.91 -3.55 -2.24
C ARG A 15 6.34 -4.18 -0.92
N ARG A 16 6.40 -3.39 0.14
CA ARG A 16 6.96 -3.81 1.42
C ARG A 16 5.97 -4.58 2.29
N GLU A 17 4.70 -4.14 2.32
CA GLU A 17 3.73 -4.61 3.31
C GLU A 17 2.63 -5.48 2.70
N MET A 18 2.25 -5.21 1.45
CA MET A 18 1.04 -5.79 0.87
C MET A 18 1.29 -6.80 -0.25
N THR A 19 2.53 -6.95 -0.72
CA THR A 19 2.87 -7.89 -1.78
C THR A 19 3.11 -9.28 -1.23
N SER A 20 2.45 -10.28 -1.80
CA SER A 20 2.70 -11.70 -1.50
C SER A 20 3.99 -12.18 -2.18
N PRO A 21 4.80 -13.04 -1.55
CA PRO A 21 5.94 -13.69 -2.22
C PRO A 21 5.54 -14.51 -3.46
N GLU A 22 4.31 -14.98 -3.52
CA GLU A 22 3.76 -15.75 -4.64
C GLU A 22 3.27 -14.86 -5.78
N GLY A 23 3.18 -13.55 -5.56
CA GLY A 23 2.55 -12.57 -6.43
C GLY A 23 1.18 -12.13 -5.91
N GLY A 24 0.66 -11.05 -6.51
CA GLY A 24 -0.59 -10.43 -6.08
C GLY A 24 -0.47 -9.67 -4.75
N PHE A 25 -1.52 -8.93 -4.43
CA PHE A 25 -1.59 -8.08 -3.25
C PHE A 25 -2.57 -8.65 -2.23
N TYR A 26 -2.16 -8.63 -0.95
CA TYR A 26 -3.00 -9.00 0.18
C TYR A 26 -4.20 -8.07 0.34
N ALA A 27 -5.26 -8.55 1.00
CA ALA A 27 -6.53 -7.83 1.09
C ALA A 27 -6.46 -6.59 1.99
N SER A 28 -5.95 -6.72 3.22
CA SER A 28 -5.96 -5.63 4.19
C SER A 28 -5.01 -5.88 5.36
N GLN A 29 -4.72 -4.81 6.09
CA GLN A 29 -4.18 -4.88 7.44
C GLN A 29 -5.27 -4.52 8.44
N ASP A 30 -5.22 -5.09 9.65
CA ASP A 30 -6.13 -4.75 10.72
C ASP A 30 -5.93 -3.28 11.14
N ALA A 31 -6.96 -2.66 11.67
CA ALA A 31 -6.86 -1.36 12.32
C ALA A 31 -6.13 -1.47 13.67
N ASP A 32 -6.28 -2.62 14.33
CA ASP A 32 -5.73 -2.88 15.64
C ASP A 32 -4.33 -3.49 15.58
N ALA A 33 -3.50 -3.07 16.51
CA ALA A 33 -2.24 -3.72 16.82
C ALA A 33 -2.18 -3.95 18.32
N ASP A 34 -1.93 -5.20 18.75
CA ASP A 34 -1.92 -5.60 20.16
C ASP A 34 -3.24 -5.25 20.90
N GLY A 35 -4.37 -5.36 20.20
CA GLY A 35 -5.72 -5.08 20.74
C GLY A 35 -6.03 -3.59 20.94
N VAL A 36 -5.22 -2.69 20.37
CA VAL A 36 -5.43 -1.24 20.46
C VAL A 36 -5.47 -0.64 19.07
N GLU A 37 -6.56 0.07 18.76
CA GLU A 37 -6.74 0.72 17.47
C GLU A 37 -5.64 1.75 17.20
N GLY A 38 -5.05 1.68 16.03
CA GLY A 38 -4.04 2.61 15.57
C GLY A 38 -2.69 2.56 16.29
N ALA A 39 -2.51 1.71 17.31
CA ALA A 39 -1.30 1.68 18.16
C ALA A 39 0.01 1.59 17.38
N PHE A 40 0.00 0.89 16.24
CA PHE A 40 1.18 0.79 15.37
C PHE A 40 1.58 2.13 14.76
N HIS A 41 0.62 3.01 14.43
CA HIS A 41 0.83 4.20 13.61
C HIS A 41 0.99 5.50 14.40
N VAL A 42 0.43 5.58 15.62
CA VAL A 42 0.36 6.81 16.39
C VAL A 42 1.60 7.09 17.23
N TRP A 43 1.76 8.35 17.61
CA TRP A 43 2.90 8.84 18.38
C TRP A 43 2.44 9.78 19.49
N THR A 44 3.25 9.89 20.55
CA THR A 44 3.11 10.97 21.54
C THR A 44 4.21 12.01 21.35
N PRO A 45 3.99 13.27 21.75
CA PRO A 45 5.04 14.31 21.74
C PRO A 45 6.31 13.87 22.47
N LYS A 46 6.16 13.16 23.60
CA LYS A 46 7.27 12.64 24.40
C LYS A 46 8.11 11.61 23.60
N GLN A 47 7.48 10.69 22.91
CA GLN A 47 8.19 9.71 22.07
C GLN A 47 8.98 10.40 20.96
N ILE A 48 8.35 11.37 20.26
CA ILE A 48 9.01 12.13 19.20
C ILE A 48 10.17 12.95 19.77
N GLY A 49 9.96 13.61 20.93
CA GLY A 49 11.01 14.36 21.62
C GLY A 49 12.24 13.52 21.94
N SER A 50 12.02 12.34 22.53
CA SER A 50 13.10 11.40 22.87
C SER A 50 13.87 10.90 21.64
N LEU A 51 13.18 10.71 20.51
CA LEU A 51 13.79 10.16 19.29
C LEU A 51 14.50 11.23 18.46
N LEU A 52 13.94 12.44 18.36
CA LEU A 52 14.42 13.47 17.44
C LEU A 52 15.25 14.57 18.09
N GLY A 53 15.27 14.66 19.45
CA GLY A 53 16.04 15.65 20.18
C GLY A 53 15.71 17.08 19.72
N ASP A 54 16.71 17.87 19.41
CA ASP A 54 16.55 19.28 19.00
C ASP A 54 15.68 19.46 17.75
N ARG A 55 15.54 18.45 16.92
CA ARG A 55 14.69 18.47 15.71
C ARG A 55 13.21 18.24 16.02
N ALA A 56 12.87 17.74 17.22
CA ALA A 56 11.51 17.37 17.58
C ALA A 56 10.54 18.54 17.50
N ARG A 57 10.92 19.72 18.01
CA ARG A 57 10.04 20.92 18.00
C ARG A 57 9.61 21.29 16.57
N ALA A 58 10.58 21.38 15.66
CA ALA A 58 10.31 21.72 14.26
C ALA A 58 9.46 20.64 13.57
N PHE A 59 9.74 19.37 13.85
CA PHE A 59 8.99 18.24 13.33
C PHE A 59 7.54 18.24 13.85
N CYS A 60 7.32 18.36 15.16
CA CYS A 60 5.99 18.40 15.76
C CYS A 60 5.15 19.54 15.19
N SER A 61 5.72 20.74 15.08
CA SER A 61 5.05 21.89 14.45
C SER A 61 4.66 21.60 13.00
N ALA A 62 5.51 20.90 12.26
CA ALA A 62 5.28 20.58 10.85
C ALA A 62 4.21 19.50 10.63
N TYR A 63 4.08 18.58 11.58
CA TYR A 63 3.21 17.41 11.48
C TYR A 63 1.98 17.45 12.42
N GLY A 64 1.68 18.61 12.98
CA GLY A 64 0.48 18.81 13.80
C GLY A 64 0.49 18.04 15.12
N VAL A 65 1.67 17.82 15.70
CA VAL A 65 1.81 17.10 16.97
C VAL A 65 1.81 18.07 18.14
N ASP A 66 0.83 17.98 19.02
CA ASP A 66 0.73 18.77 20.25
C ASP A 66 0.38 17.89 21.47
N GLU A 67 0.32 18.51 22.65
CA GLU A 67 0.05 17.82 23.92
C GLU A 67 -1.37 17.24 24.03
N ARG A 68 -2.31 17.70 23.19
CA ARG A 68 -3.69 17.20 23.20
C ARG A 68 -3.82 15.90 22.41
N GLY A 69 -2.98 15.76 21.38
CA GLY A 69 -3.13 14.72 20.38
C GLY A 69 -4.31 14.97 19.44
N ASN A 70 -4.35 14.22 18.36
CA ASN A 70 -5.48 14.22 17.39
C ASN A 70 -6.11 12.84 17.25
N PHE A 71 -5.76 11.91 18.13
CA PHE A 71 -6.28 10.56 18.21
C PHE A 71 -6.48 10.13 19.68
N GLU A 72 -6.91 8.90 19.91
CA GLU A 72 -7.24 8.38 21.24
C GLU A 72 -6.07 8.46 22.24
N ALA A 73 -6.40 8.56 23.52
CA ALA A 73 -5.45 8.59 24.63
C ALA A 73 -4.32 9.63 24.49
N GLY A 74 -4.58 10.78 23.83
CA GLY A 74 -3.59 11.83 23.64
C GLY A 74 -2.47 11.46 22.68
N THR A 75 -2.68 10.47 21.83
CA THR A 75 -1.77 10.13 20.73
C THR A 75 -2.06 10.95 19.48
N THR A 76 -1.17 10.90 18.52
CA THR A 76 -1.26 11.70 17.29
C THR A 76 -0.88 10.87 16.07
N HIS A 77 -1.71 10.91 15.01
CA HIS A 77 -1.17 10.62 13.69
C HIS A 77 -0.48 11.84 13.11
N LEU A 78 0.55 11.61 12.32
CA LEU A 78 1.32 12.65 11.69
C LEU A 78 0.58 13.20 10.48
N ILE A 79 0.18 14.48 10.53
CA ILE A 79 -0.52 15.15 9.44
C ILE A 79 0.42 16.15 8.79
N ASP A 80 0.90 15.86 7.58
CA ASP A 80 1.73 16.79 6.82
C ASP A 80 0.83 17.82 6.10
N SER A 81 0.53 18.92 6.78
CA SER A 81 -0.26 20.03 6.23
C SER A 81 0.59 21.10 5.52
N ARG A 82 1.90 20.90 5.45
CA ARG A 82 2.82 21.87 4.86
C ARG A 82 2.77 21.84 3.34
N ARG A 83 3.05 22.99 2.74
CA ARG A 83 3.36 23.12 1.33
C ARG A 83 4.86 23.19 1.03
N GLY A 84 5.69 22.73 1.98
CA GLY A 84 7.16 22.73 1.87
C GLY A 84 7.70 21.45 1.23
N PRO A 85 9.01 21.42 0.92
CA PRO A 85 9.67 20.26 0.36
C PRO A 85 9.55 19.04 1.30
N ARG A 86 9.13 17.91 0.75
CA ARG A 86 8.98 16.65 1.51
C ARG A 86 10.29 16.20 2.15
N GLU A 87 11.40 16.46 1.49
CA GLU A 87 12.76 16.08 1.89
C GLU A 87 13.22 16.72 3.19
N GLN A 88 12.66 17.86 3.56
CA GLN A 88 13.06 18.63 4.76
C GLN A 88 13.11 17.79 6.04
N PHE A 89 12.23 16.79 6.17
CA PHE A 89 12.14 15.89 7.33
C PHE A 89 12.28 14.41 6.94
N ALA A 90 13.00 14.11 5.88
CA ALA A 90 13.17 12.74 5.42
C ALA A 90 13.89 11.86 6.45
N GLN A 91 14.92 12.39 7.10
CA GLN A 91 15.68 11.66 8.13
C GLN A 91 14.85 11.42 9.39
N GLU A 92 14.08 12.39 9.82
CA GLU A 92 13.19 12.28 10.98
C GLU A 92 12.11 11.23 10.74
N ARG A 93 11.46 11.27 9.56
CA ARG A 93 10.48 10.25 9.17
C ARG A 93 11.09 8.85 9.09
N ALA A 94 12.28 8.73 8.51
CA ALA A 94 12.99 7.44 8.44
C ALA A 94 13.29 6.88 9.84
N LYS A 95 13.75 7.75 10.77
CA LYS A 95 14.03 7.36 12.15
C LYS A 95 12.77 6.89 12.88
N LEU A 96 11.67 7.65 12.77
CA LEU A 96 10.39 7.27 13.36
C LEU A 96 9.88 5.95 12.75
N ARG A 97 9.99 5.80 11.44
CA ARG A 97 9.58 4.57 10.77
C ARG A 97 10.37 3.35 11.27
N ALA A 98 11.68 3.45 11.38
CA ALA A 98 12.51 2.37 11.88
C ALA A 98 12.13 1.94 13.31
N VAL A 99 11.76 2.88 14.18
CA VAL A 99 11.26 2.58 15.52
C VAL A 99 9.85 1.98 15.47
N ARG A 100 8.98 2.46 14.60
CA ARG A 100 7.63 1.91 14.43
C ARG A 100 7.66 0.46 13.95
N GLU A 101 8.55 0.12 13.04
CA GLU A 101 8.73 -1.24 12.51
C GLU A 101 9.16 -2.26 13.59
N GLN A 102 9.58 -1.80 14.78
CA GLN A 102 9.87 -2.67 15.93
C GLN A 102 8.64 -2.93 16.81
N ARG A 103 7.53 -2.26 16.57
CA ARG A 103 6.27 -2.48 17.28
C ARG A 103 5.59 -3.75 16.78
N ILE A 104 4.64 -4.25 17.55
CA ILE A 104 3.73 -5.31 17.08
C ILE A 104 2.96 -4.78 15.87
N ALA A 105 3.15 -5.42 14.73
CA ALA A 105 2.48 -5.03 13.50
C ALA A 105 0.99 -5.44 13.52
N PRO A 106 0.11 -4.69 12.83
CA PRO A 106 -1.27 -5.11 12.62
C PRO A 106 -1.35 -6.48 11.92
N ALA A 107 -2.39 -7.24 12.24
CA ALA A 107 -2.63 -8.51 11.56
C ALA A 107 -2.88 -8.28 10.05
N LEU A 108 -2.28 -9.13 9.23
CA LEU A 108 -2.38 -9.06 7.77
C LEU A 108 -3.39 -10.09 7.27
N ASP A 109 -4.47 -9.64 6.63
CA ASP A 109 -5.37 -10.53 5.90
C ASP A 109 -4.73 -10.95 4.57
N ARG A 110 -4.19 -12.15 4.55
CA ARG A 110 -3.41 -12.69 3.43
C ARG A 110 -4.25 -13.20 2.26
N LYS A 111 -5.55 -13.01 2.26
CA LYS A 111 -6.36 -13.26 1.07
C LYS A 111 -5.94 -12.36 -0.08
N ARG A 112 -6.00 -12.86 -1.29
CA ARG A 112 -5.92 -12.05 -2.52
C ARG A 112 -7.31 -12.04 -3.13
N VAL A 113 -7.88 -10.86 -3.33
CA VAL A 113 -9.20 -10.67 -3.90
C VAL A 113 -9.05 -10.20 -5.34
N ALA A 114 -9.69 -10.87 -6.29
CA ALA A 114 -9.52 -10.61 -7.71
C ALA A 114 -9.77 -9.13 -8.05
N ALA A 115 -10.95 -8.60 -7.74
CA ALA A 115 -11.27 -7.20 -8.05
C ALA A 115 -10.24 -6.21 -7.46
N TRP A 116 -9.79 -6.43 -6.22
CA TRP A 116 -8.85 -5.53 -5.56
C TRP A 116 -7.47 -5.57 -6.20
N ASN A 117 -7.03 -6.75 -6.65
CA ASN A 117 -5.79 -6.86 -7.42
C ASN A 117 -5.92 -6.16 -8.78
N GLY A 118 -7.05 -6.31 -9.48
CA GLY A 118 -7.31 -5.57 -10.71
C GLY A 118 -7.22 -4.06 -10.54
N TYR A 119 -7.88 -3.51 -9.51
CA TYR A 119 -7.77 -2.06 -9.21
C TYR A 119 -6.35 -1.62 -8.87
N THR A 120 -5.63 -2.45 -8.10
CA THR A 120 -4.23 -2.16 -7.75
C THR A 120 -3.34 -2.18 -8.99
N VAL A 121 -3.50 -3.14 -9.88
CA VAL A 121 -2.77 -3.23 -11.15
C VAL A 121 -3.01 -1.98 -12.01
N SER A 122 -4.27 -1.57 -12.21
CA SER A 122 -4.59 -0.34 -12.94
C SER A 122 -3.98 0.90 -12.29
N GLY A 123 -3.99 0.97 -10.94
CA GLY A 123 -3.34 2.04 -10.19
C GLY A 123 -1.84 2.09 -10.40
N LEU A 124 -1.17 0.94 -10.39
CA LEU A 124 0.28 0.82 -10.62
C LEU A 124 0.67 1.18 -12.06
N VAL A 125 -0.10 0.76 -13.06
CA VAL A 125 0.14 1.17 -14.46
C VAL A 125 0.14 2.70 -14.59
N ARG A 126 -0.88 3.35 -14.04
CA ARG A 126 -0.97 4.83 -14.05
C ARG A 126 0.14 5.50 -13.25
N ALA A 127 0.57 4.89 -12.14
CA ALA A 127 1.71 5.38 -11.37
C ALA A 127 3.01 5.24 -12.14
N ALA A 128 3.24 4.12 -12.84
CA ALA A 128 4.41 3.90 -13.69
C ALA A 128 4.53 4.98 -14.76
N GLU A 129 3.45 5.27 -15.48
CA GLU A 129 3.39 6.32 -16.50
C GLU A 129 3.63 7.71 -15.90
N SER A 130 2.93 8.05 -14.81
CA SER A 130 3.00 9.38 -14.19
C SER A 130 4.36 9.68 -13.57
N LEU A 131 5.04 8.67 -13.06
CA LEU A 131 6.36 8.79 -12.43
C LEU A 131 7.53 8.54 -13.40
N GLY A 132 7.25 8.02 -14.60
CA GLY A 132 8.27 7.59 -15.54
C GLY A 132 9.13 6.46 -14.99
N ASP A 133 8.56 5.56 -14.19
CA ASP A 133 9.26 4.48 -13.51
C ASP A 133 8.77 3.10 -14.01
N PRO A 134 9.50 2.48 -14.95
CA PRO A 134 9.10 1.20 -15.52
C PRO A 134 9.13 0.04 -14.51
N SER A 135 9.83 0.17 -13.38
CA SER A 135 9.83 -0.88 -12.36
C SER A 135 8.46 -1.11 -11.74
N ILE A 136 7.63 -0.07 -11.70
CA ILE A 136 6.25 -0.16 -11.20
C ILE A 136 5.36 -0.96 -12.17
N LEU A 137 5.63 -0.87 -13.48
CA LEU A 137 4.92 -1.69 -14.47
C LEU A 137 5.25 -3.18 -14.31
N VAL A 138 6.48 -3.51 -13.89
CA VAL A 138 6.86 -4.89 -13.57
C VAL A 138 6.05 -5.41 -12.38
N ASP A 139 5.86 -4.61 -11.32
CA ASP A 139 5.01 -5.02 -10.19
C ASP A 139 3.56 -5.28 -10.63
N ALA A 140 3.01 -4.39 -11.45
CA ALA A 140 1.67 -4.53 -12.00
C ALA A 140 1.52 -5.82 -12.83
N THR A 141 2.50 -6.10 -13.68
CA THR A 141 2.55 -7.28 -14.53
C THR A 141 2.64 -8.56 -13.69
N THR A 142 3.54 -8.59 -12.70
CA THR A 142 3.69 -9.74 -11.79
C THR A 142 2.40 -10.04 -11.01
N ALA A 143 1.71 -8.99 -10.57
CA ALA A 143 0.45 -9.17 -9.86
C ALA A 143 -0.67 -9.71 -10.78
N MET A 144 -0.73 -9.26 -12.03
CA MET A 144 -1.68 -9.79 -13.00
C MET A 144 -1.36 -11.23 -13.39
N ASP A 145 -0.09 -11.55 -13.60
CA ASP A 145 0.35 -12.93 -13.88
C ASP A 145 -0.11 -13.87 -12.75
N PHE A 146 0.08 -13.48 -11.49
CA PHE A 146 -0.45 -14.25 -10.36
C PHE A 146 -1.97 -14.49 -10.47
N VAL A 147 -2.75 -13.46 -10.82
CA VAL A 147 -4.22 -13.63 -10.95
C VAL A 147 -4.56 -14.61 -12.08
N LEU A 148 -3.91 -14.49 -13.23
CA LEU A 148 -4.17 -15.33 -14.38
C LEU A 148 -3.73 -16.78 -14.14
N ASP A 149 -2.61 -17.00 -13.47
CA ASP A 149 -2.04 -18.33 -13.23
C ASP A 149 -2.71 -19.05 -12.06
N GLU A 150 -3.06 -18.35 -10.98
CA GLU A 150 -3.48 -18.97 -9.72
C GLU A 150 -4.97 -18.79 -9.41
N MET A 151 -5.64 -17.79 -10.01
CA MET A 151 -7.05 -17.52 -9.75
C MET A 151 -7.98 -17.83 -10.91
N VAL A 152 -7.46 -18.20 -12.07
CA VAL A 152 -8.24 -18.75 -13.21
C VAL A 152 -8.06 -20.25 -13.26
N ASP A 153 -9.16 -20.99 -13.25
CA ASP A 153 -9.11 -22.46 -13.31
C ASP A 153 -8.89 -22.98 -14.74
N GLN A 154 -8.66 -24.29 -14.86
CA GLN A 154 -8.44 -24.96 -16.16
C GLN A 154 -9.60 -24.82 -17.14
N SER A 155 -10.79 -24.44 -16.70
CA SER A 155 -11.95 -24.16 -17.55
C SER A 155 -12.03 -22.69 -17.98
N GLY A 156 -11.07 -21.85 -17.59
CA GLY A 156 -11.04 -20.42 -17.85
C GLY A 156 -11.94 -19.60 -16.93
N ARG A 157 -12.38 -20.14 -15.81
CA ARG A 157 -13.22 -19.40 -14.84
C ARG A 157 -12.37 -18.70 -13.80
N LEU A 158 -12.58 -17.40 -13.66
CA LEU A 158 -11.99 -16.59 -12.60
C LEU A 158 -12.64 -16.92 -11.24
N HIS A 159 -11.82 -17.01 -10.22
CA HIS A 159 -12.23 -17.12 -8.82
C HIS A 159 -11.98 -15.79 -8.09
N ARG A 160 -12.89 -15.46 -7.16
CA ARG A 160 -12.86 -14.19 -6.42
C ARG A 160 -11.72 -14.12 -5.42
N VAL A 161 -11.43 -15.22 -4.72
CA VAL A 161 -10.51 -15.25 -3.58
C VAL A 161 -9.45 -16.32 -3.75
N PHE A 162 -8.20 -15.97 -3.55
CA PHE A 162 -7.11 -16.90 -3.32
C PHE A 162 -6.63 -16.81 -1.87
N ASN A 163 -6.58 -17.95 -1.20
CA ASN A 163 -6.12 -18.03 0.19
C ASN A 163 -5.53 -19.41 0.47
N GLN A 164 -4.42 -19.46 1.21
CA GLN A 164 -3.75 -20.71 1.60
C GLN A 164 -3.50 -21.67 0.43
N GLY A 165 -2.98 -21.14 -0.70
CA GLY A 165 -2.65 -21.93 -1.88
C GLY A 165 -3.85 -22.39 -2.70
N ARG A 166 -5.05 -21.81 -2.50
CA ARG A 166 -6.27 -22.24 -3.20
C ARG A 166 -7.12 -21.07 -3.65
N ALA A 167 -7.51 -21.11 -4.94
CA ALA A 167 -8.58 -20.27 -5.49
C ALA A 167 -9.96 -20.82 -5.09
N SER A 168 -10.88 -19.94 -4.74
CA SER A 168 -12.22 -20.29 -4.28
C SER A 168 -13.19 -19.15 -4.53
N VAL A 169 -14.49 -19.48 -4.46
CA VAL A 169 -15.61 -18.58 -4.75
C VAL A 169 -15.58 -18.12 -6.21
N PRO A 170 -16.54 -18.51 -7.05
CA PRO A 170 -16.64 -17.99 -8.41
C PRO A 170 -16.67 -16.47 -8.40
N ALA A 171 -15.97 -15.87 -9.35
CA ALA A 171 -15.91 -14.40 -9.47
C ALA A 171 -17.28 -13.80 -9.78
N PHE A 172 -17.50 -12.60 -9.29
CA PHE A 172 -18.68 -11.80 -9.59
C PHE A 172 -18.37 -10.78 -10.70
N LEU A 173 -19.37 -10.01 -11.08
CA LEU A 173 -19.24 -9.03 -12.16
C LEU A 173 -18.15 -8.00 -11.91
N ASP A 174 -18.03 -7.53 -10.67
CA ASP A 174 -17.00 -6.56 -10.25
C ASP A 174 -15.59 -7.12 -10.40
N ASP A 175 -15.39 -8.41 -10.11
CA ASP A 175 -14.09 -9.08 -10.30
C ASP A 175 -13.70 -9.12 -11.78
N HIS A 176 -14.62 -9.54 -12.64
CA HIS A 176 -14.37 -9.59 -14.08
C HIS A 176 -14.12 -8.19 -14.68
N ALA A 177 -14.92 -7.20 -14.29
CA ALA A 177 -14.76 -5.83 -14.79
C ALA A 177 -13.38 -5.25 -14.38
N ALA A 178 -12.99 -5.43 -13.13
CA ALA A 178 -11.68 -4.95 -12.65
C ALA A 178 -10.50 -5.64 -13.35
N GLN A 179 -10.60 -6.94 -13.63
CA GLN A 179 -9.56 -7.67 -14.36
C GLN A 179 -9.47 -7.23 -15.82
N LEU A 180 -10.61 -7.04 -16.48
CA LEU A 180 -10.64 -6.55 -17.86
C LEU A 180 -10.01 -5.16 -17.99
N ASP A 181 -10.37 -4.23 -17.10
CA ASP A 181 -9.77 -2.88 -17.08
C ASP A 181 -8.26 -2.95 -16.86
N ALA A 182 -7.80 -3.77 -15.92
CA ALA A 182 -6.39 -3.95 -15.62
C ALA A 182 -5.62 -4.57 -16.81
N CYS A 183 -6.18 -5.57 -17.48
CA CYS A 183 -5.60 -6.15 -18.69
C CYS A 183 -5.47 -5.10 -19.81
N LEU A 184 -6.51 -4.30 -20.04
CA LEU A 184 -6.48 -3.24 -21.02
C LEU A 184 -5.44 -2.14 -20.68
N ASP A 185 -5.33 -1.76 -19.41
CA ASP A 185 -4.33 -0.80 -18.95
C ASP A 185 -2.90 -1.35 -19.18
N LEU A 186 -2.63 -2.62 -18.82
CA LEU A 186 -1.35 -3.28 -19.08
C LEU A 186 -1.02 -3.35 -20.58
N TYR A 187 -1.98 -3.73 -21.41
CA TYR A 187 -1.78 -3.76 -22.85
C TYR A 187 -1.42 -2.37 -23.42
N ARG A 188 -2.15 -1.32 -23.03
CA ARG A 188 -1.90 0.06 -23.46
C ARG A 188 -0.54 0.56 -23.00
N ALA A 189 -0.09 0.13 -21.83
CA ALA A 189 1.25 0.44 -21.31
C ALA A 189 2.38 -0.35 -21.97
N GLY A 190 2.05 -1.23 -22.95
CA GLY A 190 3.06 -2.02 -23.68
C GLY A 190 3.57 -3.25 -22.94
N ALA A 191 2.86 -3.74 -21.91
CA ALA A 191 3.25 -4.93 -21.16
C ALA A 191 3.09 -6.25 -21.94
N GLY A 192 2.44 -6.23 -23.10
CA GLY A 192 2.35 -7.35 -24.04
C GLY A 192 0.93 -7.71 -24.45
N GLU A 193 0.82 -8.40 -25.61
CA GLU A 193 -0.47 -8.79 -26.20
C GLU A 193 -1.19 -9.89 -25.42
N ARG A 194 -0.48 -10.60 -24.55
CA ARG A 194 -1.06 -11.71 -23.73
C ARG A 194 -2.21 -11.26 -22.82
N PHE A 195 -2.32 -9.98 -22.55
CA PHE A 195 -3.41 -9.42 -21.75
C PHE A 195 -4.69 -9.15 -22.53
N LEU A 196 -4.71 -9.43 -23.84
CA LEU A 196 -5.89 -9.36 -24.71
C LEU A 196 -6.47 -10.73 -25.08
N THR A 197 -5.78 -11.81 -24.75
CA THR A 197 -6.17 -13.19 -25.06
C THR A 197 -6.65 -13.92 -23.82
#